data_63ebc81b79bf4a481e7edf63c7592f67
#
_entry.id   63ebc81b79bf4a481e7edf63c7592f67
#
_cell.length_a   1.000
_cell.length_b   1.000
_cell.length_c   1.000
_cell.angle_alpha   90.00
_cell.angle_beta   90.00
_cell.angle_gamma   90.00
#
_symmetry.space_group_name_H-M   'P 1'
#
loop_
_entity.id
_entity.type
_entity.pdbx_description
1 polymer ?
#
loop_
_entity_poly.entity_id
_entity_poly.type
_entity_poly.pdbx_seq_one_letter_code
_entity_poly.pdbx_strand_id
1 'polypeptide(L)'
;MGRVQTVVIVKNAQGLHARPASLLIKTIKAFDCEVLVEQSGCKANAKSIFGLLSLAAGYDTRLTFTAQGREARVAIEEIRRLFERNFAEVYPAKTGSLIQRGTSQEKNSI
;
A
#
# COMPACT_ATOMS: atom_id res chain seq x y z
N MET A 1 -21.71 -11.91 -6.18
CA MET A 1 -20.26 -11.79 -6.04
C MET A 1 -19.88 -11.74 -4.61
N GLY A 2 -18.87 -12.49 -4.26
CA GLY A 2 -18.43 -12.58 -2.92
C GLY A 2 -17.55 -11.38 -2.52
N ARG A 3 -17.34 -11.26 -1.24
CA ARG A 3 -16.37 -10.34 -0.70
C ARG A 3 -15.07 -11.07 -0.43
N VAL A 4 -13.96 -10.38 -0.65
CA VAL A 4 -12.64 -10.91 -0.38
C VAL A 4 -11.98 -9.98 0.64
N GLN A 5 -11.33 -10.55 1.62
CA GLN A 5 -10.80 -9.77 2.73
C GLN A 5 -9.38 -10.19 3.04
N THR A 6 -8.57 -9.24 3.46
CA THR A 6 -7.21 -9.54 3.91
C THR A 6 -6.83 -8.60 5.03
N VAL A 7 -5.92 -9.04 5.87
CA VAL A 7 -5.35 -8.22 6.95
C VAL A 7 -3.88 -7.99 6.62
N VAL A 8 -3.46 -6.75 6.71
CA VAL A 8 -2.07 -6.38 6.47
C VAL A 8 -1.55 -5.56 7.65
N ILE A 9 -0.24 -5.51 7.78
CA ILE A 9 0.43 -4.75 8.84
C ILE A 9 1.25 -3.66 8.18
N VAL A 10 1.13 -2.42 8.69
CA VAL A 10 1.91 -1.29 8.19
C VAL A 10 3.34 -1.43 8.71
N LYS A 11 4.30 -1.55 7.79
CA LYS A 11 5.71 -1.75 8.16
C LYS A 11 6.57 -0.53 7.93
N ASN A 12 6.03 0.53 7.31
CA ASN A 12 6.76 1.78 7.14
C ASN A 12 6.93 2.47 8.48
N ALA A 13 8.13 2.96 8.77
CA ALA A 13 8.37 3.68 10.02
C ALA A 13 7.44 4.89 10.17
N GLN A 14 7.13 5.56 9.05
CA GLN A 14 6.28 6.74 9.06
C GLN A 14 4.80 6.43 8.91
N GLY A 15 4.45 5.15 8.78
CA GLY A 15 3.07 4.76 8.62
C GLY A 15 2.54 4.97 7.21
N LEU A 16 1.23 4.89 7.08
CA LEU A 16 0.57 5.04 5.77
C LEU A 16 0.29 6.51 5.52
N HIS A 17 1.31 7.24 5.10
CA HIS A 17 1.19 8.66 4.79
C HIS A 17 0.95 8.85 3.30
N ALA A 18 1.07 10.10 2.79
CA ALA A 18 0.58 10.45 1.45
C ALA A 18 1.19 9.65 0.32
N ARG A 19 2.50 9.36 0.36
CA ARG A 19 3.14 8.67 -0.76
C ARG A 19 2.67 7.22 -0.91
N PRO A 20 2.77 6.38 0.12
CA PRO A 20 2.26 5.01 -0.03
C PRO A 20 0.74 4.97 -0.21
N ALA A 21 0.00 5.91 0.42
CA ALA A 21 -1.44 5.95 0.23
C ALA A 21 -1.80 6.25 -1.22
N SER A 22 -1.08 7.16 -1.86
CA SER A 22 -1.32 7.47 -3.27
C SER A 22 -1.06 6.27 -4.18
N LEU A 23 0.01 5.53 -3.92
CA LEU A 23 0.30 4.33 -4.69
C LEU A 23 -0.78 3.27 -4.48
N LEU A 24 -1.24 3.11 -3.25
CA LEU A 24 -2.31 2.17 -2.94
C LEU A 24 -3.57 2.49 -3.72
N ILE A 25 -3.97 3.77 -3.72
CA ILE A 25 -5.16 4.20 -4.46
C ILE A 25 -5.00 3.95 -5.95
N LYS A 26 -3.87 4.32 -6.51
CA LYS A 26 -3.60 4.12 -7.94
C LYS A 26 -3.73 2.65 -8.30
N THR A 27 -3.20 1.77 -7.45
CA THR A 27 -3.26 0.33 -7.66
C THR A 27 -4.71 -0.17 -7.62
N ILE A 28 -5.46 0.26 -6.60
CA ILE A 28 -6.84 -0.20 -6.43
C ILE A 28 -7.74 0.28 -7.56
N LYS A 29 -7.53 1.51 -8.03
CA LYS A 29 -8.39 2.09 -9.06
C LYS A 29 -8.29 1.36 -10.39
N ALA A 30 -7.28 0.54 -10.58
CA ALA A 30 -7.14 -0.24 -11.80
C ALA A 30 -8.14 -1.39 -11.88
N PHE A 31 -8.84 -1.69 -10.79
CA PHE A 31 -9.70 -2.86 -10.72
C PHE A 31 -11.17 -2.48 -10.54
N ASP A 32 -12.03 -3.31 -11.14
CA ASP A 32 -13.48 -3.13 -11.06
C ASP A 32 -14.00 -3.75 -9.77
N CYS A 33 -13.96 -2.97 -8.69
CA CYS A 33 -14.43 -3.42 -7.40
C CYS A 33 -14.48 -2.23 -6.44
N GLU A 34 -15.18 -2.41 -5.33
CA GLU A 34 -15.16 -1.46 -4.23
C GLU A 34 -14.25 -2.02 -3.14
N VAL A 35 -13.52 -1.14 -2.48
CA VAL A 35 -12.59 -1.56 -1.43
C VAL A 35 -12.78 -0.67 -0.21
N LEU A 36 -13.02 -1.32 0.92
CA LEU A 36 -13.06 -0.63 2.20
C LEU A 36 -11.85 -1.03 3.03
N VAL A 37 -11.41 -0.12 3.87
CA VAL A 37 -10.33 -0.39 4.82
C VAL A 37 -10.80 -0.04 6.20
N GLU A 38 -10.40 -0.86 7.18
CA GLU A 38 -10.84 -0.69 8.56
C GLU A 38 -9.67 -0.81 9.51
N GLN A 39 -9.67 0.09 10.50
CA GLN A 39 -8.73 0.05 11.60
C GLN A 39 -9.50 0.32 12.89
N SER A 40 -9.53 -0.67 13.79
CA SER A 40 -10.12 -0.51 15.13
C SER A 40 -11.55 0.07 15.06
N GLY A 41 -12.34 -0.44 14.14
CA GLY A 41 -13.73 -0.01 14.00
C GLY A 41 -13.94 1.21 13.12
N CYS A 42 -12.89 1.92 12.76
CA CYS A 42 -12.97 3.05 11.85
C CYS A 42 -12.82 2.58 10.41
N LYS A 43 -13.82 2.88 9.58
CA LYS A 43 -13.84 2.43 8.19
C LYS A 43 -13.67 3.59 7.25
N ALA A 44 -13.06 3.32 6.10
CA ALA A 44 -12.89 4.32 5.06
C ALA A 44 -12.91 3.66 3.70
N ASN A 45 -13.23 4.47 2.68
CA ASN A 45 -13.13 4.03 1.29
C ASN A 45 -11.66 4.04 0.91
N ALA A 46 -11.14 2.86 0.55
CA ALA A 46 -9.72 2.74 0.24
C ALA A 46 -9.32 3.45 -1.05
N LYS A 47 -10.29 3.94 -1.83
CA LYS A 47 -10.00 4.74 -3.02
C LYS A 47 -9.94 6.24 -2.72
N SER A 48 -10.11 6.63 -1.47
CA SER A 48 -10.12 8.03 -1.06
C SER A 48 -8.85 8.35 -0.29
N ILE A 49 -8.08 9.34 -0.79
CA ILE A 49 -6.85 9.75 -0.11
C ILE A 49 -7.17 10.29 1.29
N PHE A 50 -8.24 11.09 1.39
CA PHE A 50 -8.64 11.62 2.69
C PHE A 50 -9.07 10.51 3.64
N GLY A 51 -9.80 9.51 3.09
CA GLY A 51 -10.22 8.36 3.89
C GLY A 51 -9.05 7.60 4.44
N LEU A 52 -8.05 7.31 3.59
CA LEU A 52 -6.88 6.57 4.04
C LEU A 52 -6.08 7.33 5.08
N LEU A 53 -5.85 8.62 4.82
CA LEU A 53 -5.06 9.43 5.74
C LEU A 53 -5.76 9.64 7.07
N SER A 54 -7.11 9.69 7.06
CA SER A 54 -7.88 9.88 8.29
C SER A 54 -7.76 8.71 9.25
N LEU A 55 -7.37 7.54 8.78
CA LEU A 55 -7.16 6.38 9.65
C LEU A 55 -5.91 6.53 10.51
N ALA A 56 -5.01 7.41 10.12
CA ALA A 56 -3.76 7.67 10.87
C ALA A 56 -3.01 6.38 11.18
N ALA A 57 -2.91 5.49 10.19
CA ALA A 57 -2.31 4.17 10.38
C ALA A 57 -0.81 4.30 10.49
N GLY A 58 -0.29 4.22 11.70
CA GLY A 58 1.13 4.29 11.95
C GLY A 58 1.83 2.95 11.81
N TYR A 59 3.10 2.94 12.19
CA TYR A 59 3.91 1.74 12.15
C TYR A 59 3.26 0.63 12.99
N ASP A 60 3.25 -0.57 12.43
CA ASP A 60 2.75 -1.78 13.08
C ASP A 60 1.23 -1.80 13.26
N THR A 61 0.52 -0.88 12.62
CA THR A 61 -0.93 -0.87 12.65
C THR A 61 -1.49 -1.98 11.76
N ARG A 62 -2.53 -2.64 12.24
CA ARG A 62 -3.23 -3.68 11.50
C ARG A 62 -4.38 -3.06 10.72
N LEU A 63 -4.44 -3.33 9.43
CA LEU A 63 -5.52 -2.85 8.58
C LEU A 63 -6.23 -4.03 7.95
N THR A 64 -7.56 -3.98 7.91
CA THR A 64 -8.37 -4.99 7.23
C THR A 64 -8.94 -4.38 5.96
N PHE A 65 -8.61 -4.96 4.82
CA PHE A 65 -9.14 -4.54 3.52
C PHE A 65 -10.21 -5.53 3.08
N THR A 66 -11.35 -5.01 2.65
CA THR A 66 -12.46 -5.80 2.13
C THR A 66 -12.79 -5.30 0.74
N ALA A 67 -12.72 -6.18 -0.26
CA ALA A 67 -13.04 -5.83 -1.63
C ALA A 67 -14.28 -6.59 -2.08
N GLN A 68 -15.12 -5.93 -2.89
CA GLN A 68 -16.35 -6.51 -3.42
C GLN A 68 -16.53 -6.06 -4.85
N GLY A 69 -16.77 -7.01 -5.75
CA GLY A 69 -16.96 -6.71 -7.15
C GLY A 69 -16.26 -7.74 -8.03
N ARG A 70 -16.29 -7.50 -9.34
CA ARG A 70 -15.79 -8.47 -10.31
C ARG A 70 -14.32 -8.80 -10.12
N GLU A 71 -13.52 -7.78 -9.80
CA GLU A 71 -12.08 -7.97 -9.69
C GLU A 71 -11.58 -7.87 -8.27
N ALA A 72 -12.46 -8.19 -7.31
CA ALA A 72 -12.12 -8.07 -5.89
C ALA A 72 -10.92 -8.93 -5.51
N ARG A 73 -10.86 -10.17 -6.02
CA ARG A 73 -9.77 -11.08 -5.65
C ARG A 73 -8.41 -10.56 -6.13
N VAL A 74 -8.37 -10.09 -7.37
CA VAL A 74 -7.12 -9.55 -7.92
C VAL A 74 -6.70 -8.30 -7.16
N ALA A 75 -7.67 -7.44 -6.85
CA ALA A 75 -7.38 -6.21 -6.11
C ALA A 75 -6.78 -6.53 -4.74
N ILE A 76 -7.36 -7.49 -4.03
CA ILE A 76 -6.85 -7.89 -2.73
C ILE A 76 -5.42 -8.43 -2.82
N GLU A 77 -5.14 -9.24 -3.86
CA GLU A 77 -3.78 -9.74 -4.05
C GLU A 77 -2.78 -8.62 -4.27
N GLU A 78 -3.16 -7.61 -5.07
CA GLU A 78 -2.27 -6.49 -5.32
C GLU A 78 -2.06 -5.64 -4.07
N ILE A 79 -3.10 -5.47 -3.26
CA ILE A 79 -2.97 -4.77 -1.98
C ILE A 79 -1.97 -5.51 -1.09
N ARG A 80 -2.13 -6.82 -0.98
CA ARG A 80 -1.22 -7.62 -0.16
C ARG A 80 0.22 -7.49 -0.62
N ARG A 81 0.45 -7.52 -1.93
CA ARG A 81 1.80 -7.38 -2.48
C ARG A 81 2.43 -6.05 -2.13
N LEU A 82 1.66 -4.97 -2.20
CA LEU A 82 2.18 -3.65 -1.83
C LEU A 82 2.69 -3.65 -0.40
N PHE A 83 1.90 -4.18 0.52
CA PHE A 83 2.29 -4.20 1.92
C PHE A 83 3.45 -5.18 2.17
N GLU A 84 3.46 -6.32 1.48
CA GLU A 84 4.54 -7.29 1.63
C GLU A 84 5.88 -6.74 1.15
N ARG A 85 5.83 -5.94 0.08
CA ARG A 85 7.03 -5.30 -0.45
C ARG A 85 7.34 -3.98 0.25
N ASN A 86 6.56 -3.63 1.25
CA ASN A 86 6.70 -2.39 2.00
C ASN A 86 6.72 -1.17 1.07
N PHE A 87 5.85 -1.20 0.04
CA PHE A 87 5.73 -0.11 -0.94
C PHE A 87 7.09 0.22 -1.58
N ALA A 88 7.78 -0.83 -2.04
CA ALA A 88 9.13 -0.66 -2.60
C ALA A 88 9.17 0.31 -3.76
N GLU A 89 8.05 0.48 -4.49
CA GLU A 89 7.98 1.44 -5.60
C GLU A 89 8.15 2.88 -5.13
N VAL A 90 7.77 3.17 -3.87
CA VAL A 90 7.88 4.49 -3.27
C VAL A 90 9.14 4.59 -2.43
N TYR A 91 9.55 3.48 -1.81
CA TYR A 91 10.71 3.40 -0.95
C TYR A 91 11.68 2.34 -1.49
N PRO A 92 12.42 2.66 -2.56
CA PRO A 92 13.32 1.67 -3.14
C PRO A 92 14.37 1.26 -2.11
N ALA A 93 14.77 -0.01 -2.18
CA ALA A 93 15.78 -0.52 -1.29
C ALA A 93 17.08 0.22 -1.51
N LYS A 94 17.77 0.52 -0.44
CA LYS A 94 19.11 1.08 -0.55
C LYS A 94 20.05 -0.02 -0.96
N THR A 95 20.78 0.21 -2.01
CA THR A 95 21.79 -0.72 -2.42
C THR A 95 23.08 -0.17 -1.94
N GLY A 96 23.42 -0.62 -1.33
CA GLY A 96 24.42 0.08 -0.82
C GLY A 96 25.28 0.05 -1.67
N SER A 97 24.27 0.19 -1.91
CA SER A 97 24.06 0.42 -2.35
C SER A 97 24.23 0.35 -3.21
N LEU A 98 24.52 0.37 -3.39
CA LEU A 98 24.04 0.62 -4.20
C LEU A 98 24.19 0.81 -4.95
N ILE A 99 24.96 0.86 -5.17
CA ILE A 99 24.48 1.41 -5.91
C ILE A 99 24.57 1.77 -6.44
N GLN A 100 25.21 1.75 -6.44
CA GLN A 100 24.71 2.41 -6.91
C GLN A 100 24.87 2.73 -7.34
N ARG A 101 25.70 2.46 -7.19
CA ARG A 101 25.43 3.01 -7.69
C ARG A 101 25.45 3.41 -7.97
N GLY A 102 26.97 2.92 -7.87
CA GLY A 102 26.39 3.58 -8.36
C GLY A 102 26.61 3.82 -8.50
N THR A 103 27.24 3.39 -8.40
CA THR A 103 26.88 3.92 -8.77
C THR A 103 26.80 4.39 -8.81
N SER A 104 27.66 3.85 -9.01
CA SER A 104 27.02 4.57 -9.26
C SER A 104 26.95 5.02 -9.19
N GLN A 105 27.31 4.60 -9.05
CA GLN A 105 26.77 5.21 -9.22
C GLN A 105 26.64 5.73 -9.17
N GLU A 106 27.40 5.23 -9.23
CA GLU A 106 26.94 5.77 -9.43
C GLU A 106 26.78 6.24 -9.51
N LYS A 107 27.53 5.79 -9.59
CA LYS A 107 27.03 6.36 -9.92
C LYS A 107 26.75 6.88 -9.88
N ASN A 108 27.80 6.37 -9.88
CA ASN A 108 27.10 7.02 -10.06
C ASN A 108 26.97 7.33 -9.94
N SER A 109 27.59 6.74 -10.18
CA SER A 109 26.94 7.31 -10.27
C SER A 109 26.92 7.55 -10.27
N ILE A 110 27.66 7.14 -10.17
CA ILE A 110 27.06 7.59 -10.36
C ILE A 110 26.96 7.85 -10.29
#